data_cebaeb581850188eebde7121ee2319f9
#
_entry.id   cebaeb581850188eebde7121ee2319f9
#
_cell.length_a   1.000
_cell.length_b   1.000
_cell.length_c   1.000
_cell.angle_alpha   90.00
_cell.angle_beta   90.00
_cell.angle_gamma   90.00
#
_symmetry.space_group_name_H-M   'P 1'
#
loop_
_entity.id
_entity.type
_entity.pdbx_description
1 polymer ?
#
loop_
_entity_poly.entity_id
_entity_poly.type
_entity_poly.pdbx_seq_one_letter_code
_entity_poly.pdbx_strand_id
1 'polypeptide(L)'
;FKISDLEVRYSLNMNVLIDGLVPKVCSLREVLQAFLDHRRDILKRRSKFRLNKIDNRLEILEGLIVAFLNLDRVIDIIRYDENPKLALMSEDWGKQHERAKDELDYKRPDISFDGELNEIQTEAILNMRLRSLRRLEEVELVKEKDTLMEERANLEDLLDDTVQQWNKIAEEIRLT
;
A
#
# COMPACT_ATOMS: atom_id res chain seq x y z
N PHE A 1 50.44 6.93 33.82
CA PHE A 1 49.00 6.96 33.52
C PHE A 1 48.14 7.44 34.70
N LYS A 2 48.54 7.31 35.94
CA LYS A 2 47.82 7.83 37.11
C LYS A 2 47.90 9.35 37.34
N ILE A 3 48.69 10.05 36.54
CA ILE A 3 49.03 11.47 36.72
C ILE A 3 48.31 12.38 35.74
N SER A 4 47.55 11.79 34.77
CA SER A 4 46.80 12.55 33.75
C SER A 4 45.45 11.91 33.48
N ASP A 5 44.47 12.71 33.04
CA ASP A 5 43.15 12.26 32.64
C ASP A 5 43.10 11.60 31.23
N LEU A 6 44.26 11.12 30.75
CA LEU A 6 44.36 10.46 29.43
C LEU A 6 43.75 9.04 29.40
N GLU A 7 43.52 8.43 30.57
CA GLU A 7 42.84 7.15 30.70
C GLU A 7 41.72 7.27 31.73
N VAL A 8 40.50 7.16 31.28
CA VAL A 8 39.31 7.16 32.13
C VAL A 8 38.62 5.80 32.01
N ARG A 9 38.39 5.15 33.15
CA ARG A 9 37.68 3.86 33.19
C ARG A 9 36.24 4.08 33.60
N TYR A 10 35.33 3.71 32.71
CA TYR A 10 33.91 3.67 32.99
C TYR A 10 33.45 2.25 33.27
N SER A 11 32.76 2.05 34.39
CA SER A 11 32.10 0.76 34.65
C SER A 11 30.84 0.69 33.84
N LEU A 12 30.75 -0.26 32.91
CA LEU A 12 29.59 -0.49 32.06
C LEU A 12 28.88 -1.76 32.52
N ASN A 13 27.71 -1.61 33.17
CA ASN A 13 26.84 -2.72 33.51
C ASN A 13 25.62 -2.65 32.64
N MET A 14 25.58 -3.44 31.55
CA MET A 14 24.49 -3.51 30.60
C MET A 14 23.50 -4.63 30.99
N ASN A 15 22.64 -4.34 31.95
CA ASN A 15 21.50 -5.20 32.27
C ASN A 15 20.30 -4.72 31.46
N VAL A 16 19.93 -5.46 30.41
CA VAL A 16 18.92 -5.06 29.41
C VAL A 16 17.85 -6.14 29.27
N LEU A 17 16.66 -5.70 28.89
CA LEU A 17 15.56 -6.57 28.51
C LEU A 17 15.59 -6.77 27.01
N ILE A 18 16.14 -7.89 26.55
CA ILE A 18 16.02 -8.32 25.17
C ILE A 18 14.65 -8.98 25.06
N ASP A 19 13.86 -8.59 24.05
CA ASP A 19 12.46 -9.01 23.83
C ASP A 19 11.47 -8.63 24.95
N GLY A 20 11.88 -7.76 25.86
CA GLY A 20 10.99 -7.20 26.88
C GLY A 20 10.59 -8.17 28.00
N LEU A 21 11.17 -9.37 28.08
CA LEU A 21 10.73 -10.43 28.99
C LEU A 21 11.71 -10.67 30.16
N VAL A 22 12.95 -10.95 29.88
CA VAL A 22 13.91 -11.38 30.90
C VAL A 22 15.13 -10.46 30.93
N PRO A 23 15.47 -9.88 32.10
CA PRO A 23 16.68 -9.09 32.23
C PRO A 23 17.92 -9.99 32.11
N LYS A 24 18.84 -9.61 31.23
CA LYS A 24 20.10 -10.31 31.00
C LYS A 24 21.26 -9.31 30.97
N VAL A 25 22.38 -9.68 31.59
CA VAL A 25 23.64 -8.92 31.42
C VAL A 25 24.21 -9.28 30.05
N CYS A 26 24.33 -8.28 29.19
CA CYS A 26 24.77 -8.44 27.80
C CYS A 26 26.06 -7.67 27.55
N SER A 27 26.83 -8.15 26.59
CA SER A 27 27.93 -7.39 26.02
C SER A 27 27.39 -6.26 25.11
N LEU A 28 28.21 -5.23 24.88
CA LEU A 28 27.85 -4.15 23.95
C LEU A 28 27.44 -4.68 22.56
N ARG A 29 28.16 -5.68 22.06
CA ARG A 29 27.90 -6.30 20.77
C ARG A 29 26.50 -6.95 20.73
N GLU A 30 26.16 -7.69 21.79
CA GLU A 30 24.83 -8.35 21.88
C GLU A 30 23.69 -7.32 21.91
N VAL A 31 23.86 -6.22 22.66
CA VAL A 31 22.86 -5.16 22.74
C VAL A 31 22.68 -4.47 21.38
N LEU A 32 23.79 -4.13 20.71
CA LEU A 32 23.74 -3.50 19.39
C LEU A 32 23.12 -4.44 18.34
N GLN A 33 23.45 -5.73 18.39
CA GLN A 33 22.85 -6.70 17.48
C GLN A 33 21.33 -6.82 17.72
N ALA A 34 20.90 -6.95 18.96
CA ALA A 34 19.48 -7.02 19.32
C ALA A 34 18.72 -5.75 18.89
N PHE A 35 19.34 -4.57 19.04
CA PHE A 35 18.76 -3.31 18.54
C PHE A 35 18.58 -3.32 17.01
N LEU A 36 19.59 -3.75 16.26
CA LEU A 36 19.51 -3.81 14.80
C LEU A 36 18.45 -4.84 14.33
N ASP A 37 18.40 -6.01 14.98
CA ASP A 37 17.41 -7.04 14.66
C ASP A 37 15.99 -6.53 14.94
N HIS A 38 15.78 -5.83 16.05
CA HIS A 38 14.51 -5.20 16.37
C HIS A 38 14.12 -4.11 15.34
N ARG A 39 15.06 -3.26 14.92
CA ARG A 39 14.84 -2.26 13.87
C ARG A 39 14.41 -2.92 12.55
N ARG A 40 15.03 -4.03 12.19
CA ARG A 40 14.67 -4.81 11.00
C ARG A 40 13.26 -5.40 11.10
N ASP A 41 12.88 -5.92 12.25
CA ASP A 41 11.51 -6.43 12.47
C ASP A 41 10.46 -5.34 12.39
N ILE A 42 10.73 -4.16 12.94
CA ILE A 42 9.86 -3.00 12.82
C ILE A 42 9.72 -2.58 11.35
N LEU A 43 10.84 -2.49 10.59
CA LEU A 43 10.83 -2.16 9.17
C LEU A 43 9.93 -3.13 8.40
N LYS A 44 10.09 -4.45 8.60
CA LYS A 44 9.27 -5.46 7.94
C LYS A 44 7.79 -5.34 8.29
N ARG A 45 7.44 -5.16 9.57
CA ARG A 45 6.05 -5.00 10.00
C ARG A 45 5.41 -3.74 9.41
N ARG A 46 6.13 -2.62 9.42
CA ARG A 46 5.68 -1.34 8.84
C ARG A 46 5.45 -1.47 7.33
N SER A 47 6.40 -2.10 6.61
CA SER A 47 6.31 -2.31 5.17
C SER A 47 5.13 -3.24 4.81
N LYS A 48 4.94 -4.35 5.51
CA LYS A 48 3.79 -5.25 5.31
C LYS A 48 2.45 -4.56 5.56
N PHE A 49 2.36 -3.75 6.62
CA PHE A 49 1.15 -2.99 6.91
C PHE A 49 0.84 -1.96 5.82
N ARG A 50 1.86 -1.28 5.30
CA ARG A 50 1.71 -0.35 4.19
C ARG A 50 1.28 -1.06 2.92
N LEU A 51 1.86 -2.23 2.64
CA LEU A 51 1.53 -3.08 1.50
C LEU A 51 0.05 -3.48 1.52
N ASN A 52 -0.45 -3.98 2.65
CA ASN A 52 -1.87 -4.32 2.81
C ASN A 52 -2.80 -3.10 2.58
N LYS A 53 -2.39 -1.92 3.02
CA LYS A 53 -3.17 -0.69 2.73
C LYS A 53 -3.19 -0.34 1.25
N ILE A 54 -2.06 -0.53 0.57
CA ILE A 54 -1.95 -0.30 -0.89
C ILE A 54 -2.84 -1.31 -1.62
N ASP A 55 -2.76 -2.60 -1.29
CA ASP A 55 -3.56 -3.64 -1.93
C ASP A 55 -5.07 -3.36 -1.79
N ASN A 56 -5.54 -3.03 -0.59
CA ASN A 56 -6.93 -2.66 -0.36
C ASN A 56 -7.34 -1.41 -1.16
N ARG A 57 -6.45 -0.44 -1.32
CA ARG A 57 -6.74 0.77 -2.10
C ARG A 57 -6.75 0.48 -3.60
N LEU A 58 -5.81 -0.34 -4.08
CA LEU A 58 -5.77 -0.77 -5.48
C LEU A 58 -7.03 -1.53 -5.87
N GLU A 59 -7.51 -2.44 -5.01
CA GLU A 59 -8.77 -3.16 -5.21
C GLU A 59 -9.95 -2.21 -5.43
N ILE A 60 -10.08 -1.19 -4.58
CA ILE A 60 -11.13 -0.17 -4.72
C ILE A 60 -10.95 0.64 -6.01
N LEU A 61 -9.71 1.07 -6.32
CA LEU A 61 -9.42 1.84 -7.52
C LEU A 61 -9.75 1.08 -8.80
N GLU A 62 -9.48 -0.22 -8.85
CA GLU A 62 -9.82 -1.07 -9.99
C GLU A 62 -11.33 -1.10 -10.23
N GLY A 63 -12.13 -1.30 -9.18
CA GLY A 63 -13.58 -1.22 -9.28
C GLY A 63 -14.09 0.15 -9.75
N LEU A 64 -13.53 1.23 -9.22
CA LEU A 64 -13.89 2.59 -9.64
C LEU A 64 -13.55 2.85 -11.11
N ILE A 65 -12.38 2.42 -11.58
CA ILE A 65 -11.97 2.59 -12.98
C ILE A 65 -12.91 1.79 -13.90
N VAL A 66 -13.29 0.57 -13.53
CA VAL A 66 -14.29 -0.21 -14.28
C VAL A 66 -15.62 0.52 -14.37
N ALA A 67 -16.09 1.11 -13.26
CA ALA A 67 -17.31 1.90 -13.23
C ALA A 67 -17.23 3.15 -14.14
N PHE A 68 -16.11 3.85 -14.15
CA PHE A 68 -15.87 4.99 -15.04
C PHE A 68 -15.85 4.60 -16.52
N LEU A 69 -15.23 3.46 -16.84
CA LEU A 69 -15.18 2.95 -18.21
C LEU A 69 -16.58 2.52 -18.74
N ASN A 70 -17.51 2.19 -17.85
CA ASN A 70 -18.85 1.70 -18.17
C ASN A 70 -19.94 2.53 -17.48
N LEU A 71 -19.75 3.85 -17.42
CA LEU A 71 -20.55 4.75 -16.59
C LEU A 71 -22.05 4.69 -16.91
N ASP A 72 -22.42 4.69 -18.19
CA ASP A 72 -23.82 4.64 -18.63
C ASP A 72 -24.51 3.37 -18.12
N ARG A 73 -23.83 2.23 -18.23
CA ARG A 73 -24.37 0.95 -17.74
C ARG A 73 -24.51 0.93 -16.21
N VAL A 74 -23.56 1.50 -15.50
CA VAL A 74 -23.62 1.63 -14.02
C VAL A 74 -24.81 2.52 -13.61
N ILE A 75 -25.03 3.62 -14.31
CA ILE A 75 -26.16 4.53 -14.05
C ILE A 75 -27.48 3.81 -14.33
N ASP A 76 -27.59 3.06 -15.42
CA ASP A 76 -28.79 2.30 -15.76
C ASP A 76 -29.13 1.26 -14.69
N ILE A 77 -28.14 0.50 -14.24
CA ILE A 77 -28.32 -0.47 -13.15
C ILE A 77 -28.79 0.23 -11.87
N ILE A 78 -28.18 1.33 -11.47
CA ILE A 78 -28.55 2.04 -10.24
C ILE A 78 -29.98 2.60 -10.33
N ARG A 79 -30.45 3.01 -11.53
CA ARG A 79 -31.79 3.64 -11.71
C ARG A 79 -32.92 2.66 -11.87
N TYR A 80 -32.67 1.51 -12.48
CA TYR A 80 -33.77 0.62 -12.97
C TYR A 80 -33.80 -0.74 -12.29
N ASP A 81 -32.71 -1.20 -11.67
CA ASP A 81 -32.70 -2.48 -10.98
C ASP A 81 -33.21 -2.37 -9.54
N GLU A 82 -33.99 -3.34 -9.11
CA GLU A 82 -34.53 -3.42 -7.75
C GLU A 82 -33.43 -3.61 -6.70
N ASN A 83 -32.34 -4.30 -7.08
CA ASN A 83 -31.19 -4.53 -6.21
C ASN A 83 -29.86 -4.20 -6.93
N PRO A 84 -29.48 -2.91 -6.97
CA PRO A 84 -28.30 -2.45 -7.70
C PRO A 84 -27.00 -3.14 -7.27
N LYS A 85 -26.87 -3.48 -5.99
CA LYS A 85 -25.68 -4.15 -5.46
C LYS A 85 -25.46 -5.52 -6.11
N LEU A 86 -26.49 -6.35 -6.13
CA LEU A 86 -26.42 -7.68 -6.74
C LEU A 86 -26.26 -7.60 -8.26
N ALA A 87 -26.94 -6.65 -8.90
CA ALA A 87 -26.84 -6.45 -10.34
C ALA A 87 -25.41 -6.05 -10.75
N LEU A 88 -24.77 -5.12 -10.04
CA LEU A 88 -23.40 -4.72 -10.29
C LEU A 88 -22.38 -5.86 -10.08
N MET A 89 -22.62 -6.75 -9.10
CA MET A 89 -21.75 -7.90 -8.84
C MET A 89 -21.92 -9.02 -9.88
N SER A 90 -23.10 -9.19 -10.44
CA SER A 90 -23.40 -10.25 -11.42
C SER A 90 -23.19 -9.84 -12.87
N GLU A 91 -22.94 -8.58 -13.15
CA GLU A 91 -22.67 -8.05 -14.49
C GLU A 91 -21.27 -8.44 -14.96
N ASP A 92 -21.13 -8.78 -16.24
CA ASP A 92 -19.85 -9.08 -16.88
C ASP A 92 -19.20 -7.78 -17.40
N TRP A 93 -18.30 -7.22 -16.61
CA TRP A 93 -17.57 -5.98 -16.93
C TRP A 93 -16.38 -6.19 -17.88
N GLY A 94 -16.05 -7.44 -18.20
CA GLY A 94 -15.02 -7.78 -19.18
C GLY A 94 -15.44 -7.47 -20.63
N LYS A 95 -16.76 -7.39 -20.89
CA LYS A 95 -17.28 -6.97 -22.18
C LYS A 95 -17.26 -5.46 -22.31
N GLN A 96 -16.61 -4.98 -23.37
CA GLN A 96 -16.54 -3.54 -23.67
C GLN A 96 -17.93 -3.03 -24.05
N HIS A 97 -18.52 -2.19 -23.19
CA HIS A 97 -19.67 -1.38 -23.59
C HIS A 97 -19.16 -0.21 -24.45
N GLU A 98 -19.75 -0.02 -25.64
CA GLU A 98 -19.38 1.09 -26.51
C GLU A 98 -19.77 2.42 -25.81
N ARG A 99 -18.78 3.25 -25.53
CA ARG A 99 -19.00 4.65 -25.16
C ARG A 99 -19.56 5.43 -26.35
N ALA A 100 -20.40 6.42 -26.08
CA ALA A 100 -20.94 7.29 -27.11
C ALA A 100 -19.80 7.85 -27.98
N LYS A 101 -20.04 7.89 -29.31
CA LYS A 101 -19.03 8.21 -30.37
C LYS A 101 -18.43 9.63 -30.30
N ASP A 102 -18.83 10.43 -29.32
CA ASP A 102 -18.42 11.83 -29.18
C ASP A 102 -17.06 12.03 -28.49
N GLU A 103 -16.37 10.97 -28.03
CA GLU A 103 -15.06 11.02 -27.38
C GLU A 103 -13.93 10.47 -28.26
N LEU A 104 -13.75 11.04 -29.44
CA LEU A 104 -12.76 10.61 -30.46
C LEU A 104 -11.29 10.68 -30.01
N ASP A 105 -10.96 11.45 -28.97
CA ASP A 105 -9.57 11.69 -28.51
C ASP A 105 -9.23 10.94 -27.19
N TYR A 106 -10.12 10.10 -26.66
CA TYR A 106 -9.88 9.38 -25.41
C TYR A 106 -9.08 8.11 -25.64
N LYS A 107 -7.83 8.08 -25.16
CA LYS A 107 -7.07 6.84 -25.06
C LYS A 107 -7.52 6.08 -23.80
N ARG A 108 -8.31 5.02 -24.00
CA ARG A 108 -8.74 4.13 -22.94
C ARG A 108 -7.49 3.51 -22.28
N PRO A 109 -7.35 3.51 -20.94
CA PRO A 109 -6.32 2.73 -20.28
C PRO A 109 -6.52 1.25 -20.58
N ASP A 110 -5.44 0.56 -20.92
CA ASP A 110 -5.44 -0.89 -21.19
C ASP A 110 -5.51 -1.63 -19.85
N ILE A 111 -6.74 -1.83 -19.36
CA ILE A 111 -6.98 -2.52 -18.10
C ILE A 111 -7.71 -3.82 -18.43
N SER A 112 -7.03 -4.94 -18.25
CA SER A 112 -7.65 -6.26 -18.24
C SER A 112 -8.34 -6.45 -16.89
N PHE A 113 -9.67 -6.54 -16.91
CA PHE A 113 -10.49 -6.83 -15.74
C PHE A 113 -11.16 -8.19 -15.92
N ASP A 114 -11.11 -9.04 -14.89
CA ASP A 114 -11.61 -10.44 -14.93
C ASP A 114 -13.15 -10.58 -14.90
N GLY A 115 -13.87 -9.50 -15.13
CA GLY A 115 -15.29 -9.53 -15.46
C GLY A 115 -16.25 -9.30 -14.29
N GLU A 116 -15.99 -9.68 -13.05
CA GLU A 116 -16.93 -9.55 -11.94
C GLU A 116 -16.41 -8.58 -10.86
N LEU A 117 -17.31 -7.70 -10.37
CA LEU A 117 -17.01 -6.81 -9.24
C LEU A 117 -17.29 -7.53 -7.91
N ASN A 118 -16.39 -7.36 -6.96
CA ASN A 118 -16.59 -7.86 -5.61
C ASN A 118 -17.46 -6.89 -4.76
N GLU A 119 -17.82 -7.33 -3.55
CA GLU A 119 -18.66 -6.55 -2.64
C GLU A 119 -18.03 -5.21 -2.26
N ILE A 120 -16.73 -5.16 -1.98
CA ILE A 120 -15.99 -3.96 -1.58
C ILE A 120 -15.97 -2.92 -2.72
N GLN A 121 -15.71 -3.37 -3.93
CA GLN A 121 -15.70 -2.54 -5.14
C GLN A 121 -17.10 -2.00 -5.43
N THR A 122 -18.12 -2.85 -5.36
CA THR A 122 -19.51 -2.47 -5.59
C THR A 122 -19.99 -1.43 -4.58
N GLU A 123 -19.63 -1.61 -3.31
CA GLU A 123 -19.98 -0.67 -2.25
C GLU A 123 -19.25 0.68 -2.43
N ALA A 124 -18.00 0.67 -2.88
CA ALA A 124 -17.27 1.88 -3.23
C ALA A 124 -17.94 2.63 -4.41
N ILE A 125 -18.40 1.92 -5.42
CA ILE A 125 -19.14 2.50 -6.56
C ILE A 125 -20.46 3.14 -6.10
N LEU A 126 -21.27 2.43 -5.32
CA LEU A 126 -22.55 2.93 -4.83
C LEU A 126 -22.42 4.14 -3.88
N ASN A 127 -21.32 4.22 -3.13
CA ASN A 127 -21.02 5.35 -2.25
C ASN A 127 -20.33 6.53 -2.96
N MET A 128 -20.07 6.42 -4.26
CA MET A 128 -19.41 7.47 -5.03
C MET A 128 -20.29 8.72 -5.15
N ARG A 129 -19.69 9.88 -4.98
CA ARG A 129 -20.40 11.15 -5.14
C ARG A 129 -20.54 11.49 -6.62
N LEU A 130 -21.70 12.03 -7.03
CA LEU A 130 -21.94 12.44 -8.43
C LEU A 130 -20.88 13.40 -8.99
N ARG A 131 -20.30 14.26 -8.15
CA ARG A 131 -19.21 15.17 -8.57
C ARG A 131 -17.94 14.43 -8.98
N SER A 132 -17.69 13.24 -8.42
CA SER A 132 -16.52 12.42 -8.73
C SER A 132 -16.60 11.76 -10.11
N LEU A 133 -17.76 11.79 -10.77
CA LEU A 133 -17.97 11.28 -12.12
C LEU A 133 -17.38 12.20 -13.23
N ARG A 134 -16.59 13.19 -12.85
CA ARG A 134 -15.95 14.10 -13.81
C ARG A 134 -14.76 13.41 -14.48
N ARG A 135 -14.58 13.67 -15.78
CA ARG A 135 -13.46 13.14 -16.59
C ARG A 135 -12.06 13.41 -15.99
N LEU A 136 -11.88 14.54 -15.29
CA LEU A 136 -10.59 14.87 -14.65
C LEU A 136 -10.26 13.91 -13.50
N GLU A 137 -11.26 13.43 -12.78
CA GLU A 137 -11.05 12.49 -11.66
C GLU A 137 -10.66 11.08 -12.16
N GLU A 138 -11.12 10.67 -13.36
CA GLU A 138 -10.68 9.42 -13.98
C GLU A 138 -9.16 9.39 -14.21
N VAL A 139 -8.61 10.48 -14.76
CA VAL A 139 -7.16 10.61 -14.99
C VAL A 139 -6.38 10.58 -13.66
N GLU A 140 -6.95 11.18 -12.61
CA GLU A 140 -6.34 11.16 -11.27
C GLU A 140 -6.36 9.76 -10.66
N LEU A 141 -7.45 8.99 -10.82
CA LEU A 141 -7.53 7.61 -10.35
C LEU A 141 -6.52 6.69 -11.02
N VAL A 142 -6.33 6.83 -12.33
CA VAL A 142 -5.31 6.06 -13.06
C VAL A 142 -3.91 6.41 -12.57
N LYS A 143 -3.60 7.69 -12.40
CA LYS A 143 -2.32 8.13 -11.84
C LYS A 143 -2.09 7.63 -10.41
N GLU A 144 -3.13 7.67 -9.57
CA GLU A 144 -3.06 7.13 -8.21
C GLU A 144 -2.75 5.62 -8.26
N LYS A 145 -3.43 4.87 -9.15
CA LYS A 145 -3.17 3.44 -9.35
C LYS A 145 -1.72 3.19 -9.73
N ASP A 146 -1.20 3.90 -10.73
CA ASP A 146 0.18 3.72 -11.20
C ASP A 146 1.20 4.02 -10.10
N THR A 147 0.99 5.10 -9.34
CA THR A 147 1.86 5.47 -8.20
C THR A 147 1.83 4.42 -7.10
N LEU A 148 0.67 3.87 -6.78
CA LEU A 148 0.53 2.84 -5.77
C LEU A 148 1.12 1.50 -6.23
N MET A 149 1.02 1.16 -7.51
CA MET A 149 1.65 -0.03 -8.08
C MET A 149 3.18 0.06 -8.02
N GLU A 150 3.75 1.24 -8.30
CA GLU A 150 5.19 1.47 -8.15
C GLU A 150 5.63 1.38 -6.68
N GLU A 151 4.88 2.00 -5.76
CA GLU A 151 5.16 1.91 -4.32
C GLU A 151 5.06 0.46 -3.82
N ARG A 152 4.07 -0.30 -4.31
CA ARG A 152 3.90 -1.72 -4.02
C ARG A 152 5.12 -2.53 -4.43
N ALA A 153 5.56 -2.39 -5.67
CA ALA A 153 6.73 -3.09 -6.19
C ALA A 153 7.99 -2.78 -5.37
N ASN A 154 8.23 -1.50 -5.04
CA ASN A 154 9.35 -1.08 -4.21
C ASN A 154 9.31 -1.68 -2.80
N LEU A 155 8.13 -1.84 -2.21
CA LEU A 155 7.97 -2.46 -0.88
C LEU A 155 8.13 -3.98 -0.93
N GLU A 156 7.67 -4.64 -1.99
CA GLU A 156 7.89 -6.08 -2.22
C GLU A 156 9.38 -6.37 -2.37
N ASP A 157 10.10 -5.62 -3.21
CA ASP A 157 11.55 -5.73 -3.38
C ASP A 157 12.30 -5.51 -2.05
N LEU A 158 11.89 -4.51 -1.26
CA LEU A 158 12.46 -4.26 0.06
C LEU A 158 12.23 -5.42 1.04
N LEU A 159 11.08 -6.07 0.98
CA LEU A 159 10.77 -7.19 1.87
C LEU A 159 11.55 -8.45 1.51
N ASP A 160 11.84 -8.66 0.23
CA ASP A 160 12.55 -9.84 -0.27
C ASP A 160 14.08 -9.69 -0.18
N ASP A 161 14.61 -8.47 -0.33
CA ASP A 161 16.05 -8.21 -0.31
C ASP A 161 16.55 -7.79 1.07
N THR A 162 17.32 -8.67 1.71
CA THR A 162 17.96 -8.41 3.00
C THR A 162 18.98 -7.27 2.94
N VAL A 163 19.67 -7.08 1.82
CA VAL A 163 20.67 -6.02 1.67
C VAL A 163 19.98 -4.65 1.62
N GLN A 164 18.88 -4.54 0.89
CA GLN A 164 18.08 -3.32 0.84
C GLN A 164 17.52 -2.97 2.24
N GLN A 165 17.07 -3.97 3.02
CA GLN A 165 16.61 -3.75 4.39
C GLN A 165 17.68 -3.11 5.25
N TRP A 166 18.92 -3.63 5.21
CA TRP A 166 20.02 -3.08 5.98
C TRP A 166 20.45 -1.68 5.51
N ASN A 167 20.45 -1.44 4.21
CA ASN A 167 20.75 -0.12 3.66
C ASN A 167 19.70 0.90 4.14
N LYS A 168 18.42 0.54 4.10
CA LYS A 168 17.35 1.41 4.58
C LYS A 168 17.44 1.73 6.07
N ILE A 169 17.77 0.73 6.89
CA ILE A 169 17.99 0.91 8.33
C ILE A 169 19.23 1.83 8.57
N ALA A 170 20.31 1.64 7.81
CA ALA A 170 21.49 2.47 7.91
C ALA A 170 21.21 3.94 7.55
N GLU A 171 20.39 4.19 6.52
CA GLU A 171 19.93 5.53 6.17
C GLU A 171 19.11 6.16 7.31
N GLU A 172 18.12 5.42 7.82
CA GLU A 172 17.28 5.90 8.93
C GLU A 172 18.10 6.24 10.19
N ILE A 173 19.11 5.43 10.52
CA ILE A 173 19.99 5.71 11.67
C ILE A 173 20.87 6.93 11.44
N ARG A 174 21.31 7.21 10.20
CA ARG A 174 22.12 8.39 9.88
C ARG A 174 21.34 9.70 9.94
N LEU A 175 20.03 9.64 9.75
CA LEU A 175 19.14 10.80 9.79
C LEU A 175 18.65 11.16 11.19
N THR A 176 18.88 10.26 12.17
CA THR A 176 18.53 10.47 13.59
C THR A 176 19.70 11.04 14.37
#